data_e65c30bb3d6406e2bfa0a3096f42e44b
#
_entry.id   e65c30bb3d6406e2bfa0a3096f42e44b
#
_cell.length_a   1.000
_cell.length_b   1.000
_cell.length_c   1.000
_cell.angle_alpha   90.00
_cell.angle_beta   90.00
_cell.angle_gamma   90.00
#
_symmetry.space_group_name_H-M   'P 1'
#
loop_
_entity.id
_entity.type
_entity.pdbx_description
1 polymer ?
#
loop_
_entity_poly.entity_id
_entity_poly.type
_entity_poly.pdbx_seq_one_letter_code
_entity_poly.pdbx_strand_id
1 'polypeptide(L)' 'MKIRYQGKETETGADTVAAFLATQGVDAAEGVVELDGEIVAGDAVAATSLHEGAELNAFRIVAGG' A
#
# COMPACT_ATOMS: atom_id res chain seq x y z
N MET A 1 -3.81 -7.17 12.25
CA MET A 1 -5.01 -6.54 11.68
C MET A 1 -5.31 -7.10 10.30
N LYS A 2 -6.54 -6.98 9.88
CA LYS A 2 -6.94 -7.38 8.54
C LYS A 2 -7.14 -6.15 7.68
N ILE A 3 -6.58 -6.20 6.48
CA ILE A 3 -6.78 -5.16 5.47
C ILE A 3 -7.22 -5.83 4.18
N ARG A 4 -7.66 -5.03 3.22
CA ARG A 4 -7.96 -5.51 1.89
C ARG A 4 -6.87 -5.01 0.95
N TYR A 5 -6.05 -5.93 0.47
CA TYR A 5 -4.94 -5.60 -0.42
C TYR A 5 -5.19 -6.17 -1.80
N GLN A 6 -5.24 -5.31 -2.81
CA GLN A 6 -5.51 -5.70 -4.20
C GLN A 6 -6.79 -6.56 -4.30
N GLY A 7 -7.80 -6.17 -3.53
CA GLY A 7 -9.07 -6.86 -3.51
C GLY A 7 -9.13 -8.13 -2.68
N LYS A 8 -8.06 -8.49 -1.98
CA LYS A 8 -8.01 -9.70 -1.15
C LYS A 8 -7.86 -9.36 0.31
N GLU A 9 -8.63 -10.02 1.16
CA GLU A 9 -8.47 -9.90 2.59
C GLU A 9 -7.11 -10.46 3.01
N THR A 10 -6.32 -9.66 3.71
CA THR A 10 -4.95 -9.99 4.05
C THR A 10 -4.69 -9.67 5.52
N GLU A 11 -4.16 -10.63 6.25
CA GLU A 11 -3.75 -10.42 7.62
C GLU A 11 -2.34 -9.85 7.65
N THR A 12 -2.10 -8.82 8.45
CA THR A 12 -0.78 -8.22 8.56
C THR A 12 -0.54 -7.66 9.96
N GLY A 13 0.73 -7.70 10.38
CA GLY A 13 1.17 -7.01 11.59
C GLY A 13 1.80 -5.65 11.29
N ALA A 14 1.81 -5.22 10.04
CA ALA A 14 2.41 -3.95 9.66
C ALA A 14 1.54 -2.78 10.13
N ASP A 15 2.17 -1.73 10.63
CA ASP A 15 1.46 -0.54 11.12
C ASP A 15 1.33 0.53 10.04
N THR A 16 2.24 0.56 9.07
CA THR A 16 2.27 1.58 8.03
C THR A 16 2.15 0.96 6.65
N VAL A 17 1.77 1.79 5.70
CA VAL A 17 1.70 1.40 4.29
C VAL A 17 3.08 0.91 3.82
N ALA A 18 4.14 1.66 4.14
CA ALA A 18 5.49 1.26 3.72
C ALA A 18 5.90 -0.10 4.28
N ALA A 19 5.62 -0.34 5.56
CA ALA A 19 5.96 -1.61 6.19
C ALA A 19 5.22 -2.77 5.53
N PHE A 20 3.94 -2.58 5.21
CA PHE A 20 3.17 -3.62 4.54
C PHE A 20 3.71 -3.88 3.13
N LEU A 21 3.95 -2.83 2.35
CA LEU A 21 4.45 -2.99 0.99
C LEU A 21 5.80 -3.69 0.96
N ALA A 22 6.64 -3.44 1.96
CA ALA A 22 7.92 -4.14 2.07
C ALA A 22 7.72 -5.66 2.19
N THR A 23 6.69 -6.11 2.92
CA THR A 23 6.39 -7.53 3.03
C THR A 23 5.95 -8.14 1.70
N GLN A 24 5.43 -7.33 0.80
CA GLN A 24 4.96 -7.77 -0.51
C GLN A 24 6.02 -7.62 -1.60
N GLY A 25 7.20 -7.10 -1.26
CA GLY A 25 8.24 -6.85 -2.24
C GLY A 25 7.90 -5.72 -3.20
N VAL A 26 7.04 -4.80 -2.79
CA VAL A 26 6.60 -3.68 -3.62
C VAL A 26 7.33 -2.41 -3.22
N ASP A 27 7.91 -1.73 -4.21
CA ASP A 27 8.56 -0.44 -3.99
C ASP A 27 7.57 0.67 -4.36
N ALA A 28 7.16 1.45 -3.37
CA ALA A 28 6.20 2.53 -3.56
C ALA A 28 6.72 3.61 -4.52
N ALA A 29 8.04 3.74 -4.69
CA ALA A 29 8.62 4.71 -5.61
C ALA A 29 8.40 4.33 -7.08
N GLU A 30 8.05 3.08 -7.37
CA GLU A 30 7.87 2.60 -8.73
C GLU A 30 6.42 2.62 -9.20
N GLY A 31 5.53 3.17 -8.41
CA GLY A 31 4.12 3.14 -8.77
C GLY A 31 3.28 4.09 -7.98
N VAL A 32 1.99 3.83 -8.00
CA VAL A 32 0.98 4.61 -7.29
C VAL A 32 0.37 3.73 -6.20
N VAL A 33 0.25 4.30 -5.01
CA VAL A 33 -0.38 3.63 -3.87
C VAL A 33 -1.68 4.37 -3.55
N GLU A 34 -2.74 3.60 -3.33
CA GLU A 34 -4.04 4.14 -2.97
C GLU A 34 -4.50 3.52 -1.66
N LEU A 35 -4.89 4.35 -0.72
CA LEU A 35 -5.42 3.90 0.57
C LEU A 35 -6.81 4.50 0.77
N ASP A 36 -7.80 3.63 0.95
CA ASP A 36 -9.20 4.03 1.16
C ASP A 36 -9.71 5.00 0.08
N GLY A 37 -9.28 4.77 -1.16
CA GLY A 37 -9.70 5.58 -2.29
C GLY A 37 -8.88 6.84 -2.53
N GLU A 38 -7.85 7.09 -1.72
CA GLU A 38 -7.01 8.28 -1.86
C GLU A 38 -5.58 7.91 -2.23
N ILE A 39 -4.99 8.67 -3.13
CA ILE A 39 -3.60 8.47 -3.54
C ILE A 39 -2.67 8.89 -2.41
N VAL A 40 -1.72 8.01 -2.09
CA VAL A 40 -0.68 8.27 -1.10
C VAL A 40 0.63 8.51 -1.85
N ALA A 41 1.23 9.67 -1.66
CA ALA A 41 2.50 9.98 -2.29
C ALA A 41 3.59 9.01 -1.83
N GLY A 42 4.52 8.68 -2.73
CA GLY A 42 5.56 7.71 -2.44
C GLY A 42 6.40 8.04 -1.21
N ASP A 43 6.64 9.34 -0.96
CA ASP A 43 7.38 9.78 0.22
C ASP A 43 6.54 9.84 1.48
N ALA A 44 5.23 9.64 1.38
CA ALA A 44 4.32 9.67 2.53
C ALA A 44 3.99 8.27 3.05
N VAL A 45 4.33 7.21 2.34
CA VAL A 45 3.91 5.85 2.72
C VAL A 45 4.48 5.41 4.06
N ALA A 46 5.67 5.88 4.42
CA ALA A 46 6.29 5.55 5.70
C ALA A 46 5.60 6.23 6.88
N ALA A 47 4.90 7.34 6.63
CA ALA A 47 4.19 8.09 7.66
C ALA A 47 2.68 7.82 7.65
N THR A 48 2.21 6.99 6.73
CA THR A 48 0.77 6.72 6.59
C THR A 48 0.45 5.41 7.30
N SER A 49 -0.39 5.51 8.33
CA SER A 49 -0.78 4.37 9.13
C SER A 49 -1.88 3.55 8.45
N LEU A 50 -1.81 2.24 8.64
CA LEU A 50 -2.90 1.34 8.28
C LEU A 50 -3.87 1.24 9.45
N HIS A 51 -5.10 0.88 9.15
CA HIS A 51 -6.13 0.61 10.16
C HIS A 51 -6.86 -0.67 9.81
N GLU A 52 -7.56 -1.24 10.77
CA GLU A 52 -8.36 -2.43 10.55
C GLU A 52 -9.39 -2.17 9.46
N GLY A 53 -9.43 -3.04 8.47
CA GLY A 53 -10.37 -2.89 7.35
C GLY A 53 -9.91 -1.92 6.27
N ALA A 54 -8.68 -1.41 6.35
CA ALA A 54 -8.15 -0.50 5.33
C ALA A 54 -8.16 -1.16 3.96
N GLU A 55 -8.44 -0.38 2.94
CA GLU A 55 -8.42 -0.85 1.56
C GLU A 55 -7.19 -0.27 0.86
N LEU A 56 -6.23 -1.13 0.58
CA LEU A 56 -4.93 -0.73 0.04
C LEU A 56 -4.74 -1.34 -1.35
N ASN A 57 -4.38 -0.50 -2.29
CA ASN A 57 -4.07 -0.93 -3.65
C ASN A 57 -2.75 -0.32 -4.08
N ALA A 58 -1.99 -1.09 -4.84
CA ALA A 58 -0.74 -0.60 -5.39
C ALA A 58 -0.71 -0.90 -6.89
N PHE A 59 -0.38 0.11 -7.66
CA PHE A 59 -0.34 0.00 -9.12
C PHE A 59 1.05 0.34 -9.60
N ARG A 60 1.65 -0.55 -10.36
CA ARG A 60 2.96 -0.28 -10.95
C ARG A 60 2.78 0.54 -12.21
N ILE A 61 3.50 1.65 -12.30
CA ILE A 61 3.54 2.43 -13.52
C ILE A 61 4.77 1.97 -14.30
N VAL A 62 4.54 1.41 -15.47
CA VAL A 62 5.63 1.00 -16.35
C VAL A 62 5.88 2.14 -17.34
N ALA A 63 6.92 2.89 -17.09
CA ALA A 63 7.28 4.02 -17.94
C ALA A 63 7.89 3.52 -19.25
N GLY A 64 7.54 4.18 -20.31
CA GLY A 64 8.21 4.01 -21.58
C GLY A 64 7.86 2.75 -22.34
N GLY A 65 6.82 2.15 -21.96
CA GLY A 65 6.30 1.03 -22.74
C GLY A 65 7.30 -0.05 -23.07
#